data_af2b11109fc73186fc75f451891cf17e
#
_entry.id   af2b11109fc73186fc75f451891cf17e
#
_cell.length_a   1.000
_cell.length_b   1.000
_cell.length_c   1.000
_cell.angle_alpha   90.00
_cell.angle_beta   90.00
_cell.angle_gamma   90.00
#
_symmetry.space_group_name_H-M   'P 1'
#
loop_
_entity.id
_entity.type
_entity.pdbx_description
1 polymer ?
#
loop_
_entity_poly.entity_id
_entity_poly.type
_entity_poly.pdbx_seq_one_letter_code
_entity_poly.pdbx_strand_id
1 'polypeptide(L)'
;MKATKILIPTICALTGLLAACGGTSDEVSQEAQSEPKVQEAPAPTPDQQVAGLEAMCAEAQPAIAARQAEDSLFNRVGGRDSIHKAVAETVRLHQINEPIKHLMEGVDPAHLTEQVTDFLVLATGGQGEYGGRNMVDAHAHMKMNNAQFLAAGGDLGKGMTFAGWGENEKQELLCAFVGLRPQVVTSES
;
A
#
# COMPACT_ATOMS: atom_id res chain seq x y z
N MET A 1 -3.24 -28.34 -30.46
CA MET A 1 -4.65 -28.17 -30.86
C MET A 1 -5.48 -29.21 -30.15
N LYS A 2 -6.16 -28.85 -29.05
CA LYS A 2 -7.29 -29.62 -28.49
C LYS A 2 -8.19 -28.59 -27.80
N ALA A 3 -9.35 -28.34 -28.43
CA ALA A 3 -10.38 -27.46 -27.89
C ALA A 3 -11.27 -28.24 -26.92
N THR A 4 -11.43 -27.77 -25.71
CA THR A 4 -12.36 -28.30 -24.71
C THR A 4 -13.65 -27.50 -24.79
N LYS A 5 -14.73 -28.18 -25.20
CA LYS A 5 -16.11 -27.66 -25.27
C LYS A 5 -16.71 -27.63 -23.85
N ILE A 6 -17.18 -26.47 -23.43
CA ILE A 6 -17.99 -26.31 -22.21
C ILE A 6 -19.46 -26.47 -22.60
N LEU A 7 -20.14 -27.48 -22.01
CA LEU A 7 -21.59 -27.69 -22.12
C LEU A 7 -22.33 -26.80 -21.12
N ILE A 8 -23.30 -26.03 -21.59
CA ILE A 8 -24.26 -25.29 -20.79
C ILE A 8 -25.54 -26.13 -20.67
N PRO A 9 -26.10 -26.42 -19.50
CA PRO A 9 -27.40 -27.07 -19.39
C PRO A 9 -28.54 -26.05 -19.51
N THR A 10 -29.47 -26.39 -20.40
CA THR A 10 -30.73 -25.73 -20.67
C THR A 10 -31.72 -25.91 -19.51
N ILE A 11 -32.28 -24.80 -19.01
CA ILE A 11 -33.34 -24.80 -18.00
C ILE A 11 -34.68 -24.97 -18.70
N CYS A 12 -35.43 -26.02 -18.32
CA CYS A 12 -36.75 -26.35 -18.80
C CYS A 12 -37.79 -25.52 -18.00
N ALA A 13 -38.63 -24.78 -18.73
CA ALA A 13 -39.81 -24.11 -18.21
C ALA A 13 -40.96 -25.10 -18.06
N LEU A 14 -41.63 -25.08 -16.91
CA LEU A 14 -42.91 -25.80 -16.72
C LEU A 14 -43.99 -24.80 -16.24
N THR A 15 -44.96 -24.57 -17.10
CA THR A 15 -46.23 -23.87 -16.87
C THR A 15 -47.26 -24.81 -16.28
N GLY A 16 -48.11 -24.33 -15.37
CA GLY A 16 -49.38 -25.06 -15.02
C GLY A 16 -49.95 -24.60 -13.68
N LEU A 17 -50.90 -23.90 -13.70
CA LEU A 17 -52.39 -23.98 -13.62
C LEU A 17 -52.95 -23.51 -12.27
N LEU A 18 -53.86 -22.51 -12.35
CA LEU A 18 -54.69 -21.99 -11.27
C LEU A 18 -55.67 -23.01 -10.70
N ALA A 19 -55.85 -23.02 -9.38
CA ALA A 19 -57.13 -23.38 -8.76
C ALA A 19 -57.32 -22.51 -7.51
N ALA A 20 -58.42 -21.77 -7.52
CA ALA A 20 -58.91 -20.97 -6.38
C ALA A 20 -59.74 -21.85 -5.44
N CYS A 21 -59.62 -21.71 -4.12
CA CYS A 21 -60.70 -21.80 -3.15
C CYS A 21 -60.24 -21.32 -1.74
N GLY A 22 -60.79 -20.24 -1.28
CA GLY A 22 -61.56 -20.01 -0.07
C GLY A 22 -60.94 -20.23 1.30
N GLY A 23 -60.76 -19.10 2.04
CA GLY A 23 -61.18 -18.96 3.42
C GLY A 23 -60.20 -19.42 4.49
N THR A 24 -59.66 -18.51 5.22
CA THR A 24 -59.85 -18.20 6.65
C THR A 24 -58.65 -17.39 7.12
N SER A 25 -58.93 -16.29 7.78
CA SER A 25 -57.98 -15.39 8.42
C SER A 25 -57.40 -16.10 9.63
N ASP A 26 -56.08 -16.40 9.57
CA ASP A 26 -55.26 -16.63 10.74
C ASP A 26 -54.13 -15.59 10.70
N GLU A 27 -54.16 -14.67 11.65
CA GLU A 27 -53.08 -13.74 11.96
C GLU A 27 -51.83 -14.55 12.36
N VAL A 28 -50.96 -14.79 11.43
CA VAL A 28 -49.57 -15.22 11.75
C VAL A 28 -48.78 -13.99 12.08
N SER A 29 -48.59 -13.76 13.36
CA SER A 29 -47.58 -12.84 13.90
C SER A 29 -46.23 -13.15 13.28
N GLN A 30 -45.76 -12.31 12.34
CA GLN A 30 -44.40 -12.32 11.87
C GLN A 30 -43.50 -11.87 13.02
N GLU A 31 -42.95 -12.83 13.78
CA GLU A 31 -41.74 -12.59 14.57
C GLU A 31 -40.64 -12.14 13.58
N ALA A 32 -40.35 -10.85 13.60
CA ALA A 32 -39.17 -10.29 12.94
C ALA A 32 -37.95 -10.94 13.57
N GLN A 33 -37.40 -11.94 12.91
CA GLN A 33 -36.08 -12.48 13.21
C GLN A 33 -35.08 -11.37 12.90
N SER A 34 -34.63 -10.68 13.95
CA SER A 34 -33.51 -9.77 13.88
C SER A 34 -32.26 -10.59 13.53
N GLU A 35 -31.81 -10.47 12.30
CA GLU A 35 -30.49 -10.99 11.89
C GLU A 35 -29.43 -10.44 12.84
N PRO A 36 -28.50 -11.30 13.35
CA PRO A 36 -27.41 -10.83 14.19
C PRO A 36 -26.57 -9.86 13.36
N LYS A 37 -26.52 -8.58 13.78
CA LYS A 37 -25.57 -7.61 13.26
C LYS A 37 -24.18 -8.19 13.51
N VAL A 38 -23.51 -8.63 12.45
CA VAL A 38 -22.07 -8.94 12.46
C VAL A 38 -21.38 -7.65 12.85
N GLN A 39 -20.88 -7.59 14.05
CA GLN A 39 -20.15 -6.44 14.57
C GLN A 39 -18.76 -6.50 13.92
N GLU A 40 -18.58 -5.71 12.85
CA GLU A 40 -17.30 -5.58 12.16
C GLU A 40 -16.26 -5.08 13.18
N ALA A 41 -15.13 -5.82 13.28
CA ALA A 41 -14.06 -5.43 14.17
C ALA A 41 -13.55 -4.03 13.79
N PRO A 42 -13.20 -3.16 14.76
CA PRO A 42 -12.71 -1.83 14.45
C PRO A 42 -11.45 -1.91 13.58
N ALA A 43 -11.33 -0.99 12.60
CA ALA A 43 -10.14 -0.90 11.75
C ALA A 43 -8.86 -0.73 12.60
N PRO A 44 -7.73 -1.34 12.21
CA PRO A 44 -6.50 -1.26 12.98
C PRO A 44 -6.01 0.19 13.08
N THR A 45 -5.52 0.56 14.27
CA THR A 45 -4.90 1.87 14.50
C THR A 45 -3.62 2.03 13.69
N PRO A 46 -3.10 3.26 13.48
CA PRO A 46 -1.81 3.48 12.81
C PRO A 46 -0.67 2.69 13.45
N ASP A 47 -0.63 2.60 14.77
CA ASP A 47 0.40 1.85 15.49
C ASP A 47 0.30 0.33 15.23
N GLN A 48 -0.92 -0.20 15.20
CA GLN A 48 -1.15 -1.61 14.85
C GLN A 48 -0.79 -1.90 13.39
N GLN A 49 -1.06 -0.96 12.47
CA GLN A 49 -0.69 -1.11 11.07
C GLN A 49 0.84 -1.13 10.91
N VAL A 50 1.54 -0.23 11.60
CA VAL A 50 3.02 -0.20 11.60
C VAL A 50 3.58 -1.50 12.15
N ALA A 51 3.10 -1.97 13.30
CA ALA A 51 3.56 -3.24 13.88
C ALA A 51 3.33 -4.42 12.92
N GLY A 52 2.21 -4.44 12.19
CA GLY A 52 1.96 -5.44 11.15
C GLY A 52 2.95 -5.36 9.98
N LEU A 53 3.30 -4.16 9.53
CA LEU A 53 4.31 -3.96 8.49
C LEU A 53 5.70 -4.37 8.95
N GLU A 54 6.09 -4.05 10.18
CA GLU A 54 7.38 -4.46 10.76
C GLU A 54 7.49 -5.98 10.83
N ALA A 55 6.43 -6.67 11.27
CA ALA A 55 6.37 -8.14 11.30
C ALA A 55 6.49 -8.74 9.89
N MET A 56 5.72 -8.23 8.93
CA MET A 56 5.77 -8.67 7.54
C MET A 56 7.17 -8.46 6.94
N CYS A 57 7.82 -7.34 7.23
CA CYS A 57 9.16 -7.06 6.75
C CYS A 57 10.20 -7.99 7.39
N ALA A 58 10.06 -8.33 8.67
CA ALA A 58 10.93 -9.29 9.34
C ALA A 58 10.82 -10.69 8.70
N GLU A 59 9.62 -11.13 8.38
CA GLU A 59 9.38 -12.41 7.68
C GLU A 59 9.95 -12.39 6.25
N ALA A 60 9.92 -11.25 5.56
CA ALA A 60 10.41 -11.12 4.20
C ALA A 60 11.96 -11.05 4.09
N GLN A 61 12.68 -10.74 5.18
CA GLN A 61 14.12 -10.50 5.16
C GLN A 61 14.95 -11.62 4.49
N PRO A 62 14.72 -12.93 4.74
CA PRO A 62 15.51 -13.96 4.06
C PRO A 62 15.34 -13.94 2.54
N ALA A 63 14.14 -13.70 2.05
CA ALA A 63 13.86 -13.61 0.61
C ALA A 63 14.44 -12.33 -0.01
N ILE A 64 14.39 -11.21 0.72
CA ILE A 64 15.02 -9.95 0.30
C ILE A 64 16.53 -10.14 0.20
N ALA A 65 17.19 -10.70 1.22
CA ALA A 65 18.62 -10.94 1.22
C ALA A 65 19.07 -11.87 0.08
N ALA A 66 18.29 -12.91 -0.22
CA ALA A 66 18.56 -13.80 -1.35
C ALA A 66 18.53 -13.05 -2.70
N ARG A 67 17.50 -12.21 -2.93
CA ARG A 67 17.42 -11.39 -4.15
C ARG A 67 18.58 -10.40 -4.27
N GLN A 68 18.94 -9.73 -3.17
CA GLN A 68 20.05 -8.78 -3.14
C GLN A 68 21.42 -9.45 -3.40
N ALA A 69 21.58 -10.71 -3.00
CA ALA A 69 22.79 -11.47 -3.28
C ALA A 69 22.91 -11.84 -4.76
N GLU A 70 21.82 -11.99 -5.48
CA GLU A 70 21.80 -12.27 -6.92
C GLU A 70 22.01 -11.00 -7.74
N ASP A 71 21.26 -9.93 -7.43
CA ASP A 71 21.36 -8.64 -8.11
C ASP A 71 20.82 -7.52 -7.20
N SER A 72 21.40 -6.33 -7.32
CA SER A 72 20.97 -5.16 -6.53
C SER A 72 19.54 -4.74 -6.87
N LEU A 73 18.84 -4.14 -5.90
CA LEU A 73 17.53 -3.55 -6.18
C LEU A 73 17.65 -2.46 -7.27
N PHE A 74 18.72 -1.68 -7.25
CA PHE A 74 19.02 -0.68 -8.26
C PHE A 74 18.95 -1.22 -9.68
N ASN A 75 19.63 -2.34 -9.95
CA ASN A 75 19.62 -2.97 -11.26
C ASN A 75 18.24 -3.54 -11.64
N ARG A 76 17.62 -4.25 -10.68
CA ARG A 76 16.33 -4.91 -10.90
C ARG A 76 15.20 -3.94 -11.22
N VAL A 77 15.24 -2.71 -10.69
CA VAL A 77 14.23 -1.68 -11.00
C VAL A 77 14.53 -0.87 -12.25
N GLY A 78 15.70 -1.05 -12.87
CA GLY A 78 16.10 -0.34 -14.08
C GLY A 78 16.91 0.94 -13.85
N GLY A 79 17.57 1.04 -12.70
CA GLY A 79 18.54 2.09 -12.42
C GLY A 79 17.93 3.46 -12.04
N ARG A 80 18.78 4.50 -12.14
CA ARG A 80 18.45 5.86 -11.68
C ARG A 80 17.17 6.44 -12.29
N ASP A 81 16.96 6.28 -13.59
CA ASP A 81 15.81 6.90 -14.28
C ASP A 81 14.48 6.33 -13.77
N SER A 82 14.44 5.04 -13.50
CA SER A 82 13.27 4.37 -12.92
C SER A 82 13.03 4.82 -11.48
N ILE A 83 14.11 4.93 -10.68
CA ILE A 83 14.03 5.47 -9.31
C ILE A 83 13.52 6.91 -9.33
N HIS A 84 14.09 7.77 -10.18
CA HIS A 84 13.67 9.17 -10.34
C HIS A 84 12.18 9.26 -10.71
N LYS A 85 11.71 8.41 -11.64
CA LYS A 85 10.29 8.36 -12.02
C LYS A 85 9.39 8.01 -10.84
N ALA A 86 9.78 7.02 -10.03
CA ALA A 86 9.03 6.63 -8.82
C ALA A 86 9.01 7.76 -7.78
N VAL A 87 10.16 8.40 -7.55
CA VAL A 87 10.31 9.50 -6.58
C VAL A 87 9.52 10.73 -7.02
N ALA A 88 9.59 11.13 -8.29
CA ALA A 88 8.86 12.28 -8.82
C ALA A 88 7.35 12.14 -8.60
N GLU A 89 6.79 10.96 -8.87
CA GLU A 89 5.38 10.70 -8.60
C GLU A 89 5.07 10.67 -7.09
N THR A 90 5.95 10.10 -6.27
CA THR A 90 5.82 10.11 -4.81
C THR A 90 5.77 11.55 -4.27
N VAL A 91 6.70 12.41 -4.68
CA VAL A 91 6.75 13.83 -4.27
C VAL A 91 5.49 14.57 -4.74
N ARG A 92 5.03 14.34 -5.96
CA ARG A 92 3.78 14.91 -6.46
C ARG A 92 2.58 14.50 -5.59
N LEU A 93 2.50 13.23 -5.19
CA LEU A 93 1.43 12.72 -4.33
C LEU A 93 1.51 13.34 -2.92
N HIS A 94 2.69 13.49 -2.33
CA HIS A 94 2.88 14.12 -1.02
C HIS A 94 2.31 15.55 -0.98
N GLN A 95 2.42 16.31 -2.08
CA GLN A 95 1.90 17.67 -2.17
C GLN A 95 0.37 17.76 -2.09
N ILE A 96 -0.34 16.68 -2.40
CA ILE A 96 -1.82 16.65 -2.43
C ILE A 96 -2.43 15.68 -1.40
N ASN A 97 -1.62 14.91 -0.68
CA ASN A 97 -2.07 13.95 0.32
C ASN A 97 -2.40 14.67 1.64
N GLU A 98 -3.69 14.80 1.96
CA GLU A 98 -4.20 15.58 3.11
C GLU A 98 -3.44 15.36 4.44
N PRO A 99 -3.13 14.12 4.86
CA PRO A 99 -2.39 13.89 6.11
C PRO A 99 -0.99 14.50 6.16
N ILE A 100 -0.32 14.70 5.01
CA ILE A 100 1.10 15.09 4.97
C ILE A 100 1.41 16.31 4.10
N LYS A 101 0.47 16.80 3.29
CA LYS A 101 0.73 17.92 2.36
C LYS A 101 1.29 19.17 3.05
N HIS A 102 0.89 19.44 4.30
CA HIS A 102 1.39 20.57 5.08
C HIS A 102 2.89 20.45 5.38
N LEU A 103 3.45 19.23 5.40
CA LEU A 103 4.90 19.00 5.57
C LEU A 103 5.69 19.37 4.30
N MET A 104 5.00 19.59 3.18
CA MET A 104 5.59 19.99 1.91
C MET A 104 5.59 21.51 1.70
N GLU A 105 5.03 22.28 2.63
CA GLU A 105 5.01 23.74 2.52
C GLU A 105 6.43 24.34 2.49
N GLY A 106 6.70 25.15 1.47
CA GLY A 106 8.02 25.76 1.25
C GLY A 106 9.10 24.82 0.73
N VAL A 107 8.77 23.57 0.45
CA VAL A 107 9.70 22.60 -0.16
C VAL A 107 9.69 22.77 -1.68
N ASP A 108 10.88 22.90 -2.29
CA ASP A 108 11.03 22.80 -3.75
C ASP A 108 10.91 21.33 -4.18
N PRO A 109 9.83 20.96 -4.91
CA PRO A 109 9.61 19.58 -5.28
C PRO A 109 10.65 19.01 -6.26
N ALA A 110 11.21 19.83 -7.12
CA ALA A 110 12.26 19.39 -8.06
C ALA A 110 13.55 19.07 -7.30
N HIS A 111 13.96 19.94 -6.40
CA HIS A 111 15.14 19.71 -5.56
C HIS A 111 14.95 18.49 -4.64
N LEU A 112 13.78 18.34 -4.02
CA LEU A 112 13.49 17.18 -3.18
C LEU A 112 13.54 15.88 -4.01
N THR A 113 12.98 15.89 -5.23
CA THR A 113 13.00 14.73 -6.12
C THR A 113 14.43 14.28 -6.41
N GLU A 114 15.33 15.21 -6.73
CA GLU A 114 16.74 14.87 -6.98
C GLU A 114 17.42 14.32 -5.71
N GLN A 115 17.24 14.97 -4.56
CA GLN A 115 17.84 14.52 -3.30
C GLN A 115 17.38 13.12 -2.89
N VAL A 116 16.07 12.85 -2.97
CA VAL A 116 15.55 11.52 -2.65
C VAL A 116 15.98 10.49 -3.68
N THR A 117 16.09 10.87 -4.96
CA THR A 117 16.61 9.98 -6.00
C THR A 117 18.05 9.57 -5.69
N ASP A 118 18.93 10.53 -5.39
CA ASP A 118 20.33 10.26 -5.05
C ASP A 118 20.45 9.35 -3.81
N PHE A 119 19.67 9.63 -2.78
CA PHE A 119 19.60 8.79 -1.59
C PHE A 119 19.20 7.35 -1.94
N LEU A 120 18.12 7.17 -2.72
CA LEU A 120 17.62 5.85 -3.08
C LEU A 120 18.56 5.11 -4.05
N VAL A 121 19.25 5.80 -4.95
CA VAL A 121 20.29 5.19 -5.81
C VAL A 121 21.32 4.48 -4.93
N LEU A 122 21.86 5.15 -3.92
CA LEU A 122 22.84 4.55 -3.00
C LEU A 122 22.21 3.46 -2.13
N ALA A 123 21.04 3.71 -1.57
CA ALA A 123 20.36 2.77 -0.67
C ALA A 123 19.94 1.46 -1.37
N THR A 124 19.79 1.49 -2.69
CA THR A 124 19.39 0.32 -3.49
C THR A 124 20.58 -0.40 -4.16
N GLY A 125 21.81 0.04 -3.91
CA GLY A 125 23.04 -0.58 -4.41
C GLY A 125 23.56 0.02 -5.71
N GLY A 126 23.06 1.18 -6.13
CA GLY A 126 23.66 1.98 -7.20
C GLY A 126 24.90 2.75 -6.73
N GLN A 127 25.55 3.43 -7.67
CA GLN A 127 26.71 4.28 -7.40
C GLN A 127 26.36 5.75 -7.58
N GLY A 128 26.99 6.62 -6.80
CA GLY A 128 26.77 8.06 -6.84
C GLY A 128 27.18 8.72 -5.54
N GLU A 129 26.76 9.96 -5.36
CA GLU A 129 26.99 10.73 -4.14
C GLU A 129 25.64 11.26 -3.63
N TYR A 130 25.48 11.28 -2.32
CA TYR A 130 24.35 11.91 -1.67
C TYR A 130 24.86 13.06 -0.79
N GLY A 131 24.57 14.27 -1.21
CA GLY A 131 24.97 15.50 -0.48
C GLY A 131 23.89 16.06 0.44
N GLY A 132 22.76 15.33 0.64
CA GLY A 132 21.66 15.75 1.47
C GLY A 132 21.89 15.52 2.98
N ARG A 133 20.90 15.94 3.78
CA ARG A 133 20.90 15.71 5.23
C ARG A 133 20.63 14.24 5.55
N ASN A 134 21.16 13.76 6.68
CA ASN A 134 20.78 12.44 7.18
C ASN A 134 19.29 12.39 7.55
N MET A 135 18.74 11.20 7.73
CA MET A 135 17.30 10.99 7.90
C MET A 135 16.75 11.71 9.14
N VAL A 136 17.48 11.68 10.26
CA VAL A 136 17.08 12.36 11.51
C VAL A 136 17.02 13.89 11.31
N ASP A 137 18.10 14.50 10.80
CA ASP A 137 18.19 15.95 10.62
C ASP A 137 17.20 16.47 9.56
N ALA A 138 16.91 15.65 8.55
CA ALA A 138 15.94 16.00 7.52
C ALA A 138 14.51 16.07 8.06
N HIS A 139 14.14 15.21 9.04
CA HIS A 139 12.77 15.04 9.50
C HIS A 139 12.49 15.55 10.92
N ALA A 140 13.51 15.90 11.72
CA ALA A 140 13.36 16.28 13.13
C ALA A 140 12.32 17.40 13.36
N HIS A 141 12.27 18.39 12.46
CA HIS A 141 11.36 19.53 12.57
C HIS A 141 9.90 19.19 12.23
N MET A 142 9.65 18.08 11.53
CA MET A 142 8.32 17.68 11.04
C MET A 142 7.45 17.07 12.14
N LYS A 143 8.06 16.52 13.21
CA LYS A 143 7.36 15.83 14.32
C LYS A 143 6.34 14.83 13.82
N MET A 144 6.73 14.02 12.86
CA MET A 144 5.84 13.05 12.21
C MET A 144 5.35 11.97 13.20
N ASN A 145 4.10 11.56 13.04
CA ASN A 145 3.50 10.42 13.74
C ASN A 145 3.32 9.23 12.79
N ASN A 146 2.86 8.09 13.33
CA ASN A 146 2.66 6.85 12.56
C ASN A 146 1.62 6.99 11.44
N ALA A 147 0.56 7.77 11.62
CA ALA A 147 -0.44 7.99 10.56
C ALA A 147 0.16 8.72 9.36
N GLN A 148 0.98 9.75 9.60
CA GLN A 148 1.67 10.49 8.55
C GLN A 148 2.76 9.64 7.87
N PHE A 149 3.49 8.84 8.64
CA PHE A 149 4.47 7.90 8.11
C PHE A 149 3.81 6.87 7.17
N LEU A 150 2.68 6.30 7.57
CA LEU A 150 1.91 5.38 6.72
C LEU A 150 1.38 6.05 5.45
N ALA A 151 0.92 7.30 5.56
CA ALA A 151 0.48 8.07 4.40
C ALA A 151 1.63 8.29 3.39
N ALA A 152 2.83 8.63 3.88
CA ALA A 152 4.02 8.78 3.05
C ALA A 152 4.44 7.45 2.39
N GLY A 153 4.43 6.34 3.14
CA GLY A 153 4.70 5.00 2.60
C GLY A 153 3.69 4.57 1.55
N GLY A 154 2.42 4.93 1.73
CA GLY A 154 1.37 4.68 0.73
C GLY A 154 1.62 5.41 -0.59
N ASP A 155 2.08 6.66 -0.53
CA ASP A 155 2.43 7.42 -1.74
C ASP A 155 3.69 6.87 -2.42
N LEU A 156 4.69 6.42 -1.64
CA LEU A 156 5.87 5.73 -2.17
C LEU A 156 5.46 4.46 -2.93
N GLY A 157 4.54 3.66 -2.36
CA GLY A 157 4.01 2.48 -3.03
C GLY A 157 3.33 2.79 -4.36
N LYS A 158 2.56 3.88 -4.44
CA LYS A 158 1.93 4.36 -5.68
C LYS A 158 2.97 4.86 -6.69
N GLY A 159 3.99 5.59 -6.23
CA GLY A 159 5.09 6.07 -7.07
C GLY A 159 5.85 4.91 -7.74
N MET A 160 6.18 3.87 -6.98
CA MET A 160 6.81 2.66 -7.51
C MET A 160 5.91 1.94 -8.52
N THR A 161 4.60 1.85 -8.25
CA THR A 161 3.62 1.27 -9.18
C THR A 161 3.56 2.07 -10.48
N PHE A 162 3.55 3.41 -10.40
CA PHE A 162 3.60 4.31 -11.56
C PHE A 162 4.89 4.13 -12.38
N ALA A 163 6.01 3.86 -11.73
CA ALA A 163 7.28 3.56 -12.39
C ALA A 163 7.33 2.16 -13.03
N GLY A 164 6.39 1.27 -12.70
CA GLY A 164 6.28 -0.07 -13.26
C GLY A 164 7.07 -1.14 -12.48
N TRP A 165 7.37 -0.90 -11.20
CA TRP A 165 8.11 -1.86 -10.37
C TRP A 165 7.30 -3.10 -10.06
N GLY A 166 7.99 -4.26 -10.00
CA GLY A 166 7.41 -5.53 -9.58
C GLY A 166 7.08 -5.57 -8.08
N GLU A 167 6.24 -6.51 -7.66
CA GLU A 167 5.81 -6.62 -6.25
C GLU A 167 6.99 -6.89 -5.31
N ASN A 168 7.97 -7.69 -5.73
CA ASN A 168 9.16 -7.99 -4.94
C ASN A 168 10.03 -6.75 -4.70
N GLU A 169 10.20 -5.92 -5.72
CA GLU A 169 10.98 -4.68 -5.67
C GLU A 169 10.28 -3.63 -4.79
N LYS A 170 8.96 -3.52 -4.92
CA LYS A 170 8.14 -2.65 -4.06
C LYS A 170 8.20 -3.09 -2.60
N GLN A 171 8.03 -4.38 -2.31
CA GLN A 171 8.14 -4.93 -0.96
C GLN A 171 9.52 -4.62 -0.35
N GLU A 172 10.58 -4.82 -1.11
CA GLU A 172 11.95 -4.60 -0.64
C GLU A 172 12.19 -3.13 -0.27
N LEU A 173 11.82 -2.18 -1.13
CA LEU A 173 11.98 -0.76 -0.81
C LEU A 173 11.04 -0.31 0.31
N LEU A 174 9.79 -0.80 0.37
CA LEU A 174 8.89 -0.51 1.48
C LEU A 174 9.42 -1.04 2.81
N CYS A 175 10.05 -2.21 2.83
CA CYS A 175 10.67 -2.72 4.04
C CYS A 175 11.90 -1.91 4.46
N ALA A 176 12.70 -1.43 3.52
CA ALA A 176 13.76 -0.47 3.82
C ALA A 176 13.20 0.85 4.38
N PHE A 177 12.11 1.37 3.81
CA PHE A 177 11.39 2.54 4.31
C PHE A 177 10.87 2.33 5.74
N VAL A 178 10.24 1.19 6.03
CA VAL A 178 9.78 0.83 7.39
C VAL A 178 10.95 0.82 8.38
N GLY A 179 12.10 0.32 7.98
CA GLY A 179 13.34 0.34 8.79
C GLY A 179 13.85 1.74 9.14
N LEU A 180 13.49 2.77 8.38
CA LEU A 180 13.84 4.17 8.66
C LEU A 180 12.88 4.84 9.67
N ARG A 181 11.75 4.23 9.98
CA ARG A 181 10.72 4.79 10.87
C ARG A 181 11.26 5.36 12.18
N PRO A 182 12.17 4.68 12.93
CA PRO A 182 12.68 5.21 14.21
C PRO A 182 13.46 6.52 14.07
N GLN A 183 13.92 6.86 12.85
CA GLN A 183 14.63 8.10 12.55
C GLN A 183 13.70 9.24 12.12
N VAL A 184 12.46 8.92 11.76
CA VAL A 184 11.49 9.84 11.14
C VAL A 184 10.32 10.14 12.07
N VAL A 185 9.77 9.12 12.72
CA VAL A 185 8.62 9.26 13.63
C VAL A 185 9.11 9.70 15.00
N THR A 186 8.72 10.92 15.40
CA THR A 186 9.19 11.55 16.65
C THR A 186 8.03 12.02 17.53
N SER A 187 6.78 11.87 17.10
CA SER A 187 5.60 12.16 17.92
C SER A 187 4.69 10.93 18.04
N GLU A 188 3.92 10.88 19.10
CA GLU A 188 2.88 9.87 19.32
C GLU A 188 1.68 10.11 18.40
N SER A 189 0.92 9.06 18.12
CA SER A 189 -0.28 9.09 17.28
C SER A 189 -1.46 9.73 17.96
#